data_228d1b03ac3644383a7f9180243401ee
#
_entry.id   228d1b03ac3644383a7f9180243401ee
#
_cell.length_a   1.000
_cell.length_b   1.000
_cell.length_c   1.000
_cell.angle_alpha   90.00
_cell.angle_beta   90.00
_cell.angle_gamma   90.00
#
_symmetry.space_group_name_H-M   'P 1'
#
loop_
_entity.id
_entity.type
_entity.pdbx_description
1 polymer ?
#
loop_
_entity_poly.entity_id
_entity_poly.type
_entity_poly.pdbx_seq_one_letter_code
_entity_poly.pdbx_strand_id
1 'polypeptide(L)'
;GFFGGSHDVLVARRHWRDDAVDTTGLAGSATLSVTEHRVWTQWAVNAMHAQYLQNKHVKYVAVFQNWLRPAGASFDHLHKQVVGVDSLGASLQAEIARVNANGNIYRDFVDWAYRAGLVVAANDGAVALAGVGHRYPSLEVYSTGPVCEPWLMEPEQVDAVSDLVHALHQATGTQVPLNEEWHYRAPGVAKEMPWRVVLKWRVSTLAGFEGATKIYLKTIDPRSLRERVVRELEQLSASQAGALAPGIRLGDECGQPYLQYGRA
;
A
#
# COMPACT_ATOMS: atom_id res chain seq x y z
N GLY A 1 -15.49 2.15 24.62
CA GLY A 1 -14.46 1.16 24.35
C GLY A 1 -13.40 1.70 23.39
N PHE A 2 -12.25 1.06 23.29
CA PHE A 2 -11.11 1.47 22.42
C PHE A 2 -11.53 1.63 20.94
N PHE A 3 -12.50 0.86 20.48
CA PHE A 3 -13.13 0.97 19.17
C PHE A 3 -14.50 1.67 19.21
N GLY A 4 -14.74 2.53 20.20
CA GLY A 4 -15.97 3.33 20.29
C GLY A 4 -16.07 4.45 19.24
N GLY A 5 -15.10 4.54 18.35
CA GLY A 5 -15.10 5.38 17.16
C GLY A 5 -15.87 4.73 16.01
N SER A 6 -15.45 5.03 14.80
CA SER A 6 -16.00 4.49 13.57
C SER A 6 -15.13 3.30 13.10
N HIS A 7 -15.74 2.17 12.79
CA HIS A 7 -15.04 0.98 12.31
C HIS A 7 -15.89 0.22 11.29
N ASP A 8 -15.43 0.20 10.06
CA ASP A 8 -16.02 -0.58 8.98
C ASP A 8 -15.10 -1.74 8.60
N VAL A 9 -15.71 -2.88 8.30
CA VAL A 9 -15.00 -4.03 7.71
C VAL A 9 -15.57 -4.27 6.33
N LEU A 10 -14.76 -4.00 5.33
CA LEU A 10 -15.09 -4.29 3.93
C LEU A 10 -14.73 -5.75 3.67
N VAL A 11 -15.68 -6.57 3.27
CA VAL A 11 -15.49 -8.01 3.05
C VAL A 11 -15.66 -8.30 1.56
N ALA A 12 -14.69 -8.96 0.95
CA ALA A 12 -14.78 -9.37 -0.45
C ALA A 12 -15.87 -10.44 -0.63
N ARG A 13 -16.50 -10.44 -1.81
CA ARG A 13 -17.58 -11.38 -2.10
C ARG A 13 -17.11 -12.84 -2.15
N ARG A 14 -15.91 -13.09 -2.76
CA ARG A 14 -15.37 -14.43 -2.92
C ARG A 14 -14.47 -14.80 -1.76
N HIS A 15 -14.65 -16.02 -1.23
CA HIS A 15 -13.77 -16.63 -0.24
C HIS A 15 -12.74 -17.54 -0.90
N TRP A 16 -13.12 -18.22 -1.96
CA TRP A 16 -12.31 -19.17 -2.70
C TRP A 16 -12.21 -18.76 -4.16
N ARG A 17 -11.09 -19.13 -4.79
CA ARG A 17 -10.98 -19.12 -6.25
C ARG A 17 -11.92 -20.16 -6.85
N ASP A 18 -12.36 -19.96 -8.07
CA ASP A 18 -13.29 -20.89 -8.75
C ASP A 18 -12.65 -22.28 -9.01
N ASP A 19 -11.32 -22.34 -9.09
CA ASP A 19 -10.52 -23.56 -9.27
C ASP A 19 -10.00 -24.15 -7.97
N ALA A 20 -10.45 -23.65 -6.80
CA ALA A 20 -9.95 -24.10 -5.50
C ALA A 20 -10.36 -25.54 -5.20
N VAL A 21 -9.37 -26.38 -4.87
CA VAL A 21 -9.55 -27.76 -4.46
C VAL A 21 -9.17 -27.99 -2.99
N ASP A 22 -8.49 -27.05 -2.36
CA ASP A 22 -8.06 -27.09 -0.97
C ASP A 22 -7.87 -25.69 -0.38
N THR A 23 -7.35 -25.59 0.85
CA THR A 23 -7.15 -24.35 1.59
C THR A 23 -6.11 -23.40 0.97
N THR A 24 -5.33 -23.84 -0.02
CA THR A 24 -4.40 -22.95 -0.75
C THR A 24 -5.11 -22.12 -1.82
N GLY A 25 -6.36 -22.47 -2.14
CA GLY A 25 -7.20 -21.79 -3.12
C GLY A 25 -7.94 -20.55 -2.59
N LEU A 26 -7.53 -19.95 -1.46
CA LEU A 26 -8.12 -18.73 -0.95
C LEU A 26 -8.08 -17.60 -1.98
N ALA A 27 -9.21 -16.89 -2.14
CA ALA A 27 -9.29 -15.66 -2.92
C ALA A 27 -8.72 -14.50 -2.09
N GLY A 28 -7.60 -13.93 -2.55
CA GLY A 28 -6.94 -12.76 -1.97
C GLY A 28 -6.86 -11.61 -2.96
N SER A 29 -6.25 -10.49 -2.59
CA SER A 29 -6.08 -9.33 -3.48
C SER A 29 -5.37 -9.71 -4.79
N ALA A 30 -4.44 -10.67 -4.76
CA ALA A 30 -3.73 -11.17 -5.94
C ALA A 30 -4.62 -11.92 -6.96
N THR A 31 -5.79 -12.39 -6.56
CA THR A 31 -6.71 -13.17 -7.40
C THR A 31 -7.91 -12.38 -7.92
N LEU A 32 -8.02 -11.12 -7.52
CA LEU A 32 -8.98 -10.21 -8.11
C LEU A 32 -8.58 -9.88 -9.55
N SER A 33 -9.53 -9.61 -10.41
CA SER A 33 -9.25 -8.96 -11.68
C SER A 33 -8.86 -7.49 -11.45
N VAL A 34 -8.24 -6.86 -12.44
CA VAL A 34 -7.91 -5.42 -12.40
C VAL A 34 -9.16 -4.59 -12.04
N THR A 35 -10.28 -4.86 -12.69
CA THR A 35 -11.54 -4.15 -12.43
C THR A 35 -12.06 -4.38 -11.01
N GLU A 36 -12.03 -5.61 -10.52
CA GLU A 36 -12.44 -5.91 -9.14
C GLU A 36 -11.55 -5.20 -8.11
N HIS A 37 -10.22 -5.15 -8.35
CA HIS A 37 -9.31 -4.46 -7.44
C HIS A 37 -9.50 -2.94 -7.45
N ARG A 38 -9.81 -2.33 -8.60
CA ARG A 38 -10.18 -0.91 -8.69
C ARG A 38 -11.45 -0.63 -7.89
N VAL A 39 -12.50 -1.41 -8.07
CA VAL A 39 -13.74 -1.29 -7.28
C VAL A 39 -13.47 -1.47 -5.79
N TRP A 40 -12.64 -2.44 -5.43
CA TRP A 40 -12.21 -2.70 -4.05
C TRP A 40 -11.50 -1.51 -3.41
N THR A 41 -10.59 -0.89 -4.14
CA THR A 41 -9.86 0.30 -3.71
C THR A 41 -10.78 1.51 -3.59
N GLN A 42 -11.61 1.76 -4.60
CA GLN A 42 -12.59 2.86 -4.59
C GLN A 42 -13.58 2.73 -3.44
N TRP A 43 -14.04 1.50 -3.13
CA TRP A 43 -14.91 1.26 -1.99
C TRP A 43 -14.24 1.62 -0.66
N ALA A 44 -12.96 1.27 -0.50
CA ALA A 44 -12.21 1.65 0.69
C ALA A 44 -12.02 3.17 0.81
N VAL A 45 -11.75 3.88 -0.30
CA VAL A 45 -11.71 5.36 -0.35
C VAL A 45 -13.05 5.98 0.06
N ASN A 46 -14.17 5.45 -0.46
CA ASN A 46 -15.50 5.93 -0.12
C ASN A 46 -15.85 5.70 1.35
N ALA A 47 -15.52 4.52 1.90
CA ALA A 47 -15.73 4.21 3.31
C ALA A 47 -14.90 5.13 4.22
N MET A 48 -13.64 5.39 3.85
CA MET A 48 -12.78 6.35 4.55
C MET A 48 -13.41 7.75 4.58
N HIS A 49 -13.88 8.25 3.44
CA HIS A 49 -14.51 9.57 3.34
C HIS A 49 -15.79 9.63 4.19
N ALA A 50 -16.62 8.59 4.13
CA ALA A 50 -17.84 8.51 4.91
C ALA A 50 -17.60 8.66 6.42
N GLN A 51 -16.51 8.08 6.95
CA GLN A 51 -16.16 8.22 8.37
C GLN A 51 -15.81 9.67 8.76
N TYR A 52 -15.12 10.41 7.90
CA TYR A 52 -14.87 11.85 8.14
C TYR A 52 -16.14 12.68 8.09
N LEU A 53 -17.09 12.35 7.20
CA LEU A 53 -18.36 13.08 7.09
C LEU A 53 -19.31 12.76 8.26
N GLN A 54 -19.31 11.54 8.75
CA GLN A 54 -20.22 11.10 9.80
C GLN A 54 -19.80 11.54 11.21
N ASN A 55 -18.49 11.72 11.44
CA ASN A 55 -17.96 12.01 12.76
C ASN A 55 -16.87 13.09 12.73
N LYS A 56 -17.25 14.32 13.09
CA LYS A 56 -16.36 15.48 13.16
C LYS A 56 -15.17 15.35 14.12
N HIS A 57 -15.17 14.36 15.01
CA HIS A 57 -14.09 14.11 15.96
C HIS A 57 -12.99 13.17 15.40
N VAL A 58 -13.24 12.55 14.27
CA VAL A 58 -12.24 11.71 13.59
C VAL A 58 -11.13 12.61 13.06
N LYS A 59 -9.90 12.38 13.53
CA LYS A 59 -8.69 13.08 13.07
C LYS A 59 -7.92 12.29 12.03
N TYR A 60 -8.02 10.96 12.08
CA TYR A 60 -7.37 10.06 11.14
C TYR A 60 -8.22 8.82 10.92
N VAL A 61 -8.26 8.34 9.69
CA VAL A 61 -8.88 7.07 9.33
C VAL A 61 -7.78 6.11 8.88
N ALA A 62 -7.50 5.10 9.68
CA ALA A 62 -6.59 4.04 9.31
C ALA A 62 -7.28 3.06 8.35
N VAL A 63 -6.71 2.87 7.16
CA VAL A 63 -7.13 1.84 6.20
C VAL A 63 -6.04 0.81 6.12
N PHE A 64 -6.39 -0.44 6.38
CA PHE A 64 -5.42 -1.53 6.35
C PHE A 64 -6.06 -2.87 6.02
N GLN A 65 -5.22 -3.80 5.56
CA GLN A 65 -5.60 -5.19 5.34
C GLN A 65 -4.54 -6.09 5.99
N ASN A 66 -5.00 -7.10 6.71
CA ASN A 66 -4.15 -8.17 7.21
C ASN A 66 -4.50 -9.44 6.42
N TRP A 67 -3.51 -10.01 5.74
CA TRP A 67 -3.66 -11.24 4.96
C TRP A 67 -2.90 -12.37 5.62
N LEU A 68 -3.62 -13.45 5.96
CA LEU A 68 -3.19 -14.63 6.69
C LEU A 68 -2.81 -14.36 8.17
N ARG A 69 -2.89 -15.40 9.00
CA ARG A 69 -2.67 -15.33 10.45
C ARG A 69 -1.31 -14.76 10.88
N PRO A 70 -0.17 -15.07 10.23
CA PRO A 70 1.11 -14.47 10.62
C PRO A 70 1.17 -12.95 10.44
N ALA A 71 0.30 -12.39 9.59
CA ALA A 71 0.13 -10.95 9.43
C ALA A 71 -0.92 -10.33 10.37
N GLY A 72 -1.52 -11.14 11.25
CA GLY A 72 -2.51 -10.68 12.23
C GLY A 72 -3.96 -10.73 11.74
N ALA A 73 -4.24 -11.47 10.65
CA ALA A 73 -5.61 -11.69 10.22
C ALA A 73 -6.38 -12.53 11.24
N SER A 74 -7.58 -12.09 11.60
CA SER A 74 -8.47 -12.81 12.51
C SER A 74 -9.17 -13.98 11.82
N PHE A 75 -9.35 -13.90 10.50
CA PHE A 75 -9.97 -14.92 9.64
C PHE A 75 -9.41 -14.83 8.22
N ASP A 76 -9.43 -15.95 7.52
CA ASP A 76 -8.80 -16.12 6.20
C ASP A 76 -9.79 -15.81 5.05
N HIS A 77 -10.55 -14.72 5.14
CA HIS A 77 -11.40 -14.18 4.08
C HIS A 77 -10.91 -12.78 3.75
N LEU A 78 -10.75 -12.44 2.48
CA LEU A 78 -10.26 -11.12 2.06
C LEU A 78 -11.13 -10.01 2.62
N HIS A 79 -10.54 -9.15 3.44
CA HIS A 79 -11.21 -7.98 4.02
C HIS A 79 -10.24 -6.83 4.22
N LYS A 80 -10.75 -5.59 4.15
CA LYS A 80 -10.07 -4.38 4.60
C LYS A 80 -10.77 -3.82 5.82
N GLN A 81 -10.02 -3.20 6.70
CA GLN A 81 -10.54 -2.47 7.84
C GLN A 81 -10.34 -0.98 7.65
N VAL A 82 -11.36 -0.20 7.99
CA VAL A 82 -11.39 1.25 7.90
C VAL A 82 -11.77 1.76 9.29
N VAL A 83 -10.82 2.34 10.02
CA VAL A 83 -10.98 2.68 11.45
C VAL A 83 -10.74 4.16 11.67
N GLY A 84 -11.78 4.90 12.05
CA GLY A 84 -11.70 6.31 12.43
C GLY A 84 -11.27 6.48 13.88
N VAL A 85 -10.24 7.29 14.11
CA VAL A 85 -9.71 7.59 15.44
C VAL A 85 -9.59 9.12 15.66
N ASP A 86 -9.67 9.55 16.91
CA ASP A 86 -9.54 10.93 17.33
C ASP A 86 -8.09 11.38 17.57
N SER A 87 -7.13 10.60 17.13
CA SER A 87 -5.70 10.81 17.27
C SER A 87 -4.96 10.53 15.95
N LEU A 88 -3.91 11.30 15.67
CA LEU A 88 -3.05 11.07 14.52
C LEU A 88 -2.10 9.85 14.70
N GLY A 89 -1.94 9.37 15.94
CA GLY A 89 -0.97 8.32 16.26
C GLY A 89 0.49 8.78 16.18
N ALA A 90 1.37 8.08 16.88
CA ALA A 90 2.77 8.50 17.01
C ALA A 90 3.55 8.45 15.68
N SER A 91 3.26 7.47 14.82
CA SER A 91 3.93 7.33 13.52
C SER A 91 3.62 8.49 12.59
N LEU A 92 2.35 8.87 12.45
CA LEU A 92 1.95 9.98 11.60
C LEU A 92 2.45 11.33 12.17
N GLN A 93 2.42 11.52 13.51
CA GLN A 93 2.98 12.72 14.13
C GLN A 93 4.49 12.87 13.84
N ALA A 94 5.26 11.77 13.92
CA ALA A 94 6.68 11.77 13.59
C ALA A 94 6.91 12.06 12.10
N GLU A 95 6.05 11.54 11.22
CA GLU A 95 6.09 11.80 9.77
C GLU A 95 5.80 13.28 9.48
N ILE A 96 4.77 13.86 10.07
CA ILE A 96 4.43 15.29 9.97
C ILE A 96 5.60 16.16 10.43
N ALA A 97 6.27 15.81 11.52
CA ALA A 97 7.44 16.57 12.00
C ALA A 97 8.57 16.56 10.97
N ARG A 98 8.83 15.43 10.30
CA ARG A 98 9.83 15.33 9.23
C ARG A 98 9.45 16.14 7.99
N VAL A 99 8.19 16.09 7.58
CA VAL A 99 7.67 16.87 6.44
C VAL A 99 7.73 18.35 6.73
N ASN A 100 7.45 18.79 7.97
CA ASN A 100 7.59 20.18 8.40
C ASN A 100 9.06 20.66 8.34
N ALA A 101 10.01 19.77 8.64
CA ALA A 101 11.45 20.07 8.56
C ALA A 101 11.96 20.08 7.10
N ASN A 102 11.43 19.22 6.24
CA ASN A 102 11.75 19.15 4.82
C ASN A 102 10.49 18.84 3.99
N GLY A 103 9.87 19.85 3.40
CA GLY A 103 8.67 19.68 2.56
C GLY A 103 8.87 18.82 1.31
N ASN A 104 10.13 18.61 0.87
CA ASN A 104 10.45 17.79 -0.30
C ASN A 104 10.80 16.34 0.05
N ILE A 105 10.68 15.91 1.31
CA ILE A 105 11.19 14.62 1.79
C ILE A 105 10.74 13.42 0.95
N TYR A 106 9.49 13.39 0.48
CA TYR A 106 8.99 12.30 -0.36
C TYR A 106 9.56 12.34 -1.77
N ARG A 107 9.71 13.53 -2.34
CA ARG A 107 10.33 13.71 -3.65
C ARG A 107 11.80 13.31 -3.59
N ASP A 108 12.53 13.80 -2.59
CA ASP A 108 13.94 13.47 -2.36
C ASP A 108 14.11 11.95 -2.19
N PHE A 109 13.18 11.29 -1.48
CA PHE A 109 13.20 9.85 -1.28
C PHE A 109 12.92 9.08 -2.59
N VAL A 110 11.93 9.46 -3.37
CA VAL A 110 11.60 8.80 -4.64
C VAL A 110 12.72 9.00 -5.66
N ASP A 111 13.30 10.20 -5.75
CA ASP A 111 14.45 10.49 -6.59
C ASP A 111 15.69 9.67 -6.18
N TRP A 112 15.91 9.55 -4.87
CA TRP A 112 16.98 8.70 -4.36
C TRP A 112 16.73 7.23 -4.67
N ALA A 113 15.50 6.74 -4.47
CA ALA A 113 15.12 5.35 -4.75
C ALA A 113 15.29 5.00 -6.24
N TYR A 114 14.95 5.92 -7.15
CA TYR A 114 15.20 5.77 -8.56
C TYR A 114 16.72 5.61 -8.86
N ARG A 115 17.56 6.53 -8.35
CA ARG A 115 19.02 6.44 -8.52
C ARG A 115 19.64 5.20 -7.88
N ALA A 116 19.00 4.68 -6.82
CA ALA A 116 19.44 3.46 -6.14
C ALA A 116 18.97 2.17 -6.84
N GLY A 117 18.20 2.27 -7.94
CA GLY A 117 17.65 1.13 -8.67
C GLY A 117 16.58 0.38 -7.89
N LEU A 118 15.71 1.08 -7.14
CA LEU A 118 14.67 0.49 -6.30
C LEU A 118 13.26 0.62 -6.89
N VAL A 119 13.11 1.23 -8.07
CA VAL A 119 11.81 1.29 -8.76
C VAL A 119 11.43 -0.09 -9.25
N VAL A 120 10.19 -0.49 -8.94
CA VAL A 120 9.61 -1.80 -9.29
C VAL A 120 8.71 -1.66 -10.51
N ALA A 121 7.77 -0.72 -10.47
CA ALA A 121 6.80 -0.48 -11.52
C ALA A 121 6.32 0.96 -11.48
N ALA A 122 5.81 1.47 -12.61
CA ALA A 122 5.19 2.79 -12.70
C ALA A 122 4.08 2.78 -13.74
N ASN A 123 3.10 3.68 -13.56
CA ASN A 123 2.14 4.10 -14.56
C ASN A 123 2.04 5.64 -14.57
N ASP A 124 1.07 6.22 -15.26
CA ASP A 124 1.00 7.68 -15.40
C ASP A 124 0.55 8.41 -14.12
N GLY A 125 -0.02 7.69 -13.13
CA GLY A 125 -0.53 8.28 -11.88
C GLY A 125 0.15 7.75 -10.60
N ALA A 126 1.05 6.76 -10.69
CA ALA A 126 1.67 6.17 -9.51
C ALA A 126 3.05 5.55 -9.80
N VAL A 127 3.84 5.37 -8.74
CA VAL A 127 5.13 4.66 -8.77
C VAL A 127 5.23 3.67 -7.63
N ALA A 128 5.75 2.47 -7.91
CA ALA A 128 6.01 1.41 -6.95
C ALA A 128 7.50 1.24 -6.70
N LEU A 129 7.90 1.15 -5.45
CA LEU A 129 9.29 1.06 -4.98
C LEU A 129 9.48 -0.14 -4.05
N ALA A 130 10.69 -0.70 -4.04
CA ALA A 130 11.13 -1.51 -2.91
C ALA A 130 11.46 -0.61 -1.72
N GLY A 131 10.70 -0.76 -0.63
CA GLY A 131 10.74 0.13 0.53
C GLY A 131 12.01 -0.04 1.38
N VAL A 132 12.47 1.07 1.95
CA VAL A 132 13.65 1.14 2.81
C VAL A 132 13.27 1.64 4.21
N GLY A 133 13.96 1.17 5.24
CA GLY A 133 13.74 1.62 6.62
C GLY A 133 12.54 0.96 7.33
N HIS A 134 11.79 0.09 6.67
CA HIS A 134 10.69 -0.64 7.29
C HIS A 134 11.17 -1.79 8.18
N ARG A 135 10.29 -2.19 9.10
CA ARG A 135 10.51 -3.34 10.00
C ARG A 135 10.56 -4.69 9.25
N TYR A 136 9.82 -4.80 8.15
CA TYR A 136 9.73 -5.99 7.30
C TYR A 136 10.12 -5.64 5.86
N PRO A 137 10.48 -6.61 5.00
CA PRO A 137 10.57 -6.37 3.57
C PRO A 137 9.26 -5.76 3.08
N SER A 138 9.34 -4.63 2.41
CA SER A 138 8.14 -3.83 2.07
C SER A 138 8.22 -3.28 0.66
N LEU A 139 7.05 -3.18 0.04
CA LEU A 139 6.85 -2.49 -1.24
C LEU A 139 5.99 -1.25 -0.95
N GLU A 140 6.26 -0.15 -1.62
CA GLU A 140 5.55 1.11 -1.44
C GLU A 140 5.03 1.60 -2.78
N VAL A 141 3.76 2.00 -2.84
CA VAL A 141 3.16 2.67 -3.99
C VAL A 141 2.86 4.11 -3.60
N TYR A 142 3.39 5.06 -4.34
CA TYR A 142 3.12 6.49 -4.18
C TYR A 142 2.21 6.98 -5.29
N SER A 143 1.14 7.69 -4.97
CA SER A 143 0.47 8.55 -5.93
C SER A 143 1.43 9.65 -6.40
N THR A 144 1.47 9.94 -7.69
CA THR A 144 2.33 10.99 -8.27
C THR A 144 1.61 12.31 -8.50
N GLY A 145 0.27 12.31 -8.43
CA GLY A 145 -0.57 13.49 -8.62
C GLY A 145 -0.47 14.51 -7.47
N PRO A 146 -0.99 15.73 -7.66
CA PRO A 146 -0.89 16.80 -6.68
C PRO A 146 -1.83 16.65 -5.48
N VAL A 147 -2.89 15.84 -5.60
CA VAL A 147 -3.86 15.62 -4.52
C VAL A 147 -3.33 14.57 -3.55
N CYS A 148 -3.38 14.89 -2.26
CA CYS A 148 -2.81 14.05 -1.20
C CYS A 148 -3.88 13.24 -0.42
N GLU A 149 -5.13 13.60 -0.55
CA GLU A 149 -6.27 12.95 0.08
C GLU A 149 -6.95 12.01 -0.93
N PRO A 150 -6.98 10.69 -0.70
CA PRO A 150 -7.54 9.73 -1.66
C PRO A 150 -8.99 10.04 -2.07
N TRP A 151 -9.80 10.55 -1.15
CA TRP A 151 -11.22 10.88 -1.41
C TRP A 151 -11.45 12.19 -2.18
N LEU A 152 -10.40 12.95 -2.47
CA LEU A 152 -10.45 14.15 -3.31
C LEU A 152 -9.80 13.93 -4.68
N MET A 153 -9.27 12.73 -4.92
CA MET A 153 -8.68 12.35 -6.20
C MET A 153 -9.75 12.03 -7.23
N GLU A 154 -9.47 12.29 -8.49
CA GLU A 154 -10.26 11.78 -9.60
C GLU A 154 -10.19 10.24 -9.65
N PRO A 155 -11.24 9.55 -10.12
CA PRO A 155 -11.27 8.09 -10.15
C PRO A 155 -10.07 7.47 -10.87
N GLU A 156 -9.61 8.07 -11.95
CA GLU A 156 -8.45 7.61 -12.73
C GLU A 156 -7.15 7.64 -11.92
N GLN A 157 -7.01 8.62 -11.01
CA GLN A 157 -5.86 8.71 -10.12
C GLN A 157 -5.91 7.62 -9.04
N VAL A 158 -7.09 7.32 -8.51
CA VAL A 158 -7.30 6.20 -7.57
C VAL A 158 -7.03 4.87 -8.26
N ASP A 159 -7.51 4.71 -9.50
CA ASP A 159 -7.28 3.52 -10.31
C ASP A 159 -5.79 3.30 -10.60
N ALA A 160 -5.04 4.37 -10.90
CA ALA A 160 -3.61 4.27 -11.15
C ALA A 160 -2.83 3.73 -9.94
N VAL A 161 -3.17 4.16 -8.73
CA VAL A 161 -2.60 3.60 -7.48
C VAL A 161 -3.06 2.16 -7.27
N SER A 162 -4.37 1.89 -7.47
CA SER A 162 -4.95 0.55 -7.37
C SER A 162 -4.24 -0.46 -8.27
N ASP A 163 -3.95 -0.08 -9.51
CA ASP A 163 -3.32 -0.95 -10.51
C ASP A 163 -1.93 -1.41 -10.06
N LEU A 164 -1.12 -0.49 -9.52
CA LEU A 164 0.20 -0.86 -9.01
C LEU A 164 0.11 -1.67 -7.72
N VAL A 165 -0.80 -1.34 -6.80
CA VAL A 165 -1.04 -2.14 -5.58
C VAL A 165 -1.46 -3.55 -5.97
N HIS A 166 -2.38 -3.70 -6.94
CA HIS A 166 -2.82 -5.00 -7.45
C HIS A 166 -1.67 -5.81 -8.06
N ALA A 167 -0.87 -5.19 -8.93
CA ALA A 167 0.31 -5.82 -9.53
C ALA A 167 1.28 -6.33 -8.45
N LEU A 168 1.53 -5.55 -7.40
CA LEU A 168 2.37 -5.97 -6.29
C LEU A 168 1.76 -7.12 -5.48
N HIS A 169 0.44 -7.16 -5.30
CA HIS A 169 -0.24 -8.31 -4.70
C HIS A 169 -0.09 -9.56 -5.56
N GLN A 170 -0.25 -9.45 -6.87
CA GLN A 170 -0.07 -10.57 -7.80
C GLN A 170 1.36 -11.13 -7.76
N ALA A 171 2.38 -10.25 -7.82
CA ALA A 171 3.77 -10.65 -7.71
C ALA A 171 4.14 -11.25 -6.33
N THR A 172 3.44 -10.85 -5.26
CA THR A 172 3.60 -11.41 -3.92
C THR A 172 2.98 -12.81 -3.82
N GLY A 173 1.81 -13.00 -4.44
CA GLY A 173 1.02 -14.23 -4.36
C GLY A 173 0.21 -14.33 -3.06
N THR A 174 -0.76 -15.28 -3.06
CA THR A 174 -1.69 -15.46 -1.93
C THR A 174 -1.10 -16.21 -0.73
N GLN A 175 0.07 -16.84 -0.88
CA GLN A 175 0.70 -17.65 0.18
C GLN A 175 1.63 -16.84 1.08
N VAL A 176 1.90 -15.58 0.76
CA VAL A 176 2.76 -14.70 1.57
C VAL A 176 1.89 -13.91 2.55
N PRO A 177 2.09 -14.07 3.88
CA PRO A 177 1.43 -13.24 4.87
C PRO A 177 1.82 -11.77 4.68
N LEU A 178 0.82 -10.88 4.64
CA LEU A 178 1.02 -9.50 4.22
C LEU A 178 0.14 -8.54 5.02
N ASN A 179 0.72 -7.39 5.40
CA ASN A 179 -0.04 -6.22 5.81
C ASN A 179 -0.03 -5.19 4.67
N GLU A 180 -1.18 -4.64 4.34
CA GLU A 180 -1.33 -3.44 3.53
C GLU A 180 -1.72 -2.29 4.45
N GLU A 181 -1.05 -1.15 4.34
CA GLU A 181 -1.29 0.04 5.16
C GLU A 181 -1.35 1.28 4.27
N TRP A 182 -2.34 2.16 4.50
CA TRP A 182 -2.51 3.40 3.76
C TRP A 182 -2.04 4.60 4.57
N HIS A 183 -1.25 5.45 3.94
CA HIS A 183 -0.73 6.70 4.48
C HIS A 183 -1.11 7.85 3.54
N TYR A 184 -1.53 8.97 4.08
CA TYR A 184 -1.99 10.13 3.31
C TYR A 184 -2.01 11.36 4.19
N ARG A 185 -2.25 12.54 3.61
CA ARG A 185 -2.43 13.78 4.37
C ARG A 185 -3.73 13.75 5.15
N ALA A 186 -3.63 13.72 6.48
CA ALA A 186 -4.81 13.81 7.35
C ALA A 186 -5.44 15.21 7.30
N PRO A 187 -6.78 15.34 7.50
CA PRO A 187 -7.42 16.64 7.61
C PRO A 187 -6.75 17.53 8.65
N GLY A 188 -6.54 18.81 8.31
CA GLY A 188 -5.88 19.77 9.18
C GLY A 188 -4.34 19.75 9.13
N VAL A 189 -3.71 18.83 8.42
CA VAL A 189 -2.27 18.83 8.16
C VAL A 189 -1.97 19.77 7.00
N ALA A 190 -1.14 20.81 7.26
CA ALA A 190 -0.90 21.87 6.27
C ALA A 190 0.05 21.44 5.14
N LYS A 191 1.04 20.59 5.45
CA LYS A 191 2.03 20.14 4.46
C LYS A 191 1.53 18.98 3.64
N GLU A 192 1.93 18.95 2.40
CA GLU A 192 1.58 17.88 1.45
C GLU A 192 2.24 16.57 1.81
N MET A 193 1.43 15.52 1.87
CA MET A 193 1.85 14.14 2.15
C MET A 193 1.14 13.25 1.14
N PRO A 194 1.84 12.62 0.20
CA PRO A 194 1.20 11.84 -0.86
C PRO A 194 0.41 10.68 -0.30
N TRP A 195 -0.64 10.29 -1.01
CA TRP A 195 -1.22 8.98 -0.75
C TRP A 195 -0.19 7.90 -1.09
N ARG A 196 0.11 7.08 -0.09
CA ARG A 196 1.07 6.00 -0.16
C ARG A 196 0.46 4.74 0.42
N VAL A 197 0.58 3.64 -0.32
CA VAL A 197 0.19 2.30 0.13
C VAL A 197 1.44 1.47 0.36
N VAL A 198 1.56 0.87 1.54
CA VAL A 198 2.72 0.05 1.94
C VAL A 198 2.28 -1.39 2.11
N LEU A 199 2.92 -2.30 1.38
CA LEU A 199 2.76 -3.75 1.48
C LEU A 199 3.94 -4.34 2.25
N LYS A 200 3.70 -4.94 3.41
CA LYS A 200 4.73 -5.50 4.30
C LYS A 200 4.65 -7.02 4.32
N TRP A 201 5.70 -7.68 3.85
CA TRP A 201 5.78 -9.14 3.88
C TRP A 201 6.11 -9.64 5.29
N ARG A 202 5.18 -10.32 5.93
CA ARG A 202 5.30 -10.83 7.30
C ARG A 202 5.97 -12.21 7.31
N VAL A 203 7.15 -12.30 6.68
CA VAL A 203 7.92 -13.53 6.48
C VAL A 203 8.91 -13.83 7.58
N SER A 204 9.00 -12.98 8.61
CA SER A 204 9.85 -13.18 9.79
C SER A 204 9.14 -12.74 11.05
N THR A 205 9.56 -13.31 12.18
CA THR A 205 9.09 -12.91 13.51
C THR A 205 10.17 -12.05 14.17
N LEU A 206 9.75 -10.95 14.80
CA LEU A 206 10.66 -10.12 15.61
C LEU A 206 11.13 -10.90 16.82
N ALA A 207 12.45 -10.88 17.07
CA ALA A 207 13.06 -11.53 18.20
C ALA A 207 13.48 -10.52 19.28
N GLY A 208 14.18 -11.02 20.31
CA GLY A 208 14.59 -10.20 21.45
C GLY A 208 15.53 -9.06 21.09
N PHE A 209 16.38 -9.23 20.06
CA PHE A 209 17.27 -8.17 19.58
C PHE A 209 16.48 -6.96 19.08
N GLU A 210 15.54 -7.16 18.18
CA GLU A 210 14.70 -6.08 17.65
C GLU A 210 13.79 -5.49 18.72
N GLY A 211 13.31 -6.33 19.64
CA GLY A 211 12.52 -5.90 20.78
C GLY A 211 13.26 -4.95 21.70
N ALA A 212 14.52 -5.26 22.03
CA ALA A 212 15.36 -4.48 22.93
C ALA A 212 15.96 -3.24 22.28
N THR A 213 16.49 -3.38 21.06
CA THR A 213 17.30 -2.33 20.40
C THR A 213 16.50 -1.42 19.48
N LYS A 214 15.32 -1.88 19.00
CA LYS A 214 14.54 -1.24 17.91
C LYS A 214 15.33 -1.16 16.58
N ILE A 215 16.40 -1.96 16.44
CA ILE A 215 17.12 -2.17 15.18
C ILE A 215 16.53 -3.41 14.54
N TYR A 216 16.04 -3.28 13.30
CA TYR A 216 15.32 -4.35 12.60
C TYR A 216 16.20 -5.02 11.57
N LEU A 217 16.45 -6.32 11.75
CA LEU A 217 17.19 -7.14 10.81
C LEU A 217 16.25 -7.56 9.65
N LYS A 218 16.65 -7.28 8.42
CA LYS A 218 15.88 -7.65 7.24
C LYS A 218 16.32 -9.00 6.70
N THR A 219 15.35 -9.87 6.43
CA THR A 219 15.58 -11.17 5.80
C THR A 219 15.79 -11.07 4.28
N ILE A 220 15.25 -10.00 3.66
CA ILE A 220 15.38 -9.70 2.24
C ILE A 220 15.75 -8.22 2.13
N ASP A 221 16.88 -7.91 1.52
CA ASP A 221 17.26 -6.51 1.28
C ASP A 221 16.41 -5.89 0.15
N PRO A 222 16.34 -4.55 0.05
CA PRO A 222 15.47 -3.87 -0.90
C PRO A 222 15.80 -4.17 -2.37
N ARG A 223 17.06 -4.38 -2.75
CA ARG A 223 17.44 -4.67 -4.14
C ARG A 223 17.01 -6.09 -4.52
N SER A 224 17.30 -7.07 -3.68
CA SER A 224 16.84 -8.44 -3.87
C SER A 224 15.31 -8.53 -3.91
N LEU A 225 14.60 -7.74 -3.10
CA LEU A 225 13.15 -7.64 -3.14
C LEU A 225 12.67 -7.07 -4.49
N ARG A 226 13.26 -5.97 -4.94
CA ARG A 226 12.96 -5.35 -6.23
C ARG A 226 13.16 -6.33 -7.37
N GLU A 227 14.31 -6.98 -7.46
CA GLU A 227 14.65 -7.93 -8.52
C GLU A 227 13.68 -9.10 -8.56
N ARG A 228 13.31 -9.63 -7.38
CA ARG A 228 12.33 -10.70 -7.28
C ARG A 228 10.96 -10.26 -7.80
N VAL A 229 10.47 -9.11 -7.34
CA VAL A 229 9.12 -8.64 -7.69
C VAL A 229 9.04 -8.25 -9.17
N VAL A 230 10.05 -7.59 -9.72
CA VAL A 230 10.09 -7.25 -11.15
C VAL A 230 10.05 -8.52 -12.01
N ARG A 231 10.85 -9.54 -11.68
CA ARG A 231 10.85 -10.81 -12.39
C ARG A 231 9.48 -11.50 -12.37
N GLU A 232 8.80 -11.50 -11.23
CA GLU A 232 7.45 -12.07 -11.13
C GLU A 232 6.44 -11.29 -11.98
N LEU A 233 6.53 -9.94 -12.00
CA LEU A 233 5.69 -9.09 -12.84
C LEU A 233 5.94 -9.32 -14.35
N GLU A 234 7.19 -9.45 -14.76
CA GLU A 234 7.57 -9.76 -16.14
C GLU A 234 7.02 -11.14 -16.57
N GLN A 235 7.11 -12.15 -15.69
CA GLN A 235 6.53 -13.46 -15.95
C GLN A 235 5.01 -13.43 -16.07
N LEU A 236 4.33 -12.70 -15.18
CA LEU A 236 2.88 -12.50 -15.24
C LEU A 236 2.47 -11.81 -16.54
N SER A 237 3.17 -10.75 -16.93
CA SER A 237 2.91 -10.02 -18.19
C SER A 237 3.09 -10.91 -19.43
N ALA A 238 4.07 -11.81 -19.40
CA ALA A 238 4.37 -12.70 -20.53
C ALA A 238 3.43 -13.91 -20.60
N SER A 239 2.97 -14.43 -19.45
CA SER A 239 2.23 -15.71 -19.38
C SER A 239 0.72 -15.54 -19.45
N GLN A 240 0.18 -14.40 -19.06
CA GLN A 240 -1.25 -14.17 -18.94
C GLN A 240 -1.62 -12.78 -19.47
N ALA A 241 -2.19 -12.73 -20.66
CA ALA A 241 -2.69 -11.49 -21.24
C ALA A 241 -3.76 -10.87 -20.32
N GLY A 242 -3.58 -9.58 -19.97
CA GLY A 242 -4.51 -8.84 -19.10
C GLY A 242 -4.36 -9.13 -17.60
N ALA A 243 -3.34 -9.86 -17.16
CA ALA A 243 -3.04 -10.02 -15.74
C ALA A 243 -2.70 -8.67 -15.09
N LEU A 244 -1.88 -7.87 -15.75
CA LEU A 244 -1.56 -6.51 -15.31
C LEU A 244 -2.46 -5.48 -16.00
N ALA A 245 -2.74 -4.37 -15.32
CA ALA A 245 -3.45 -3.25 -15.91
C ALA A 245 -2.64 -2.64 -17.08
N PRO A 246 -3.32 -2.12 -18.12
CA PRO A 246 -2.64 -1.45 -19.22
C PRO A 246 -1.82 -0.24 -18.77
N GLY A 247 -0.69 0.02 -19.44
CA GLY A 247 0.17 1.18 -19.17
C GLY A 247 1.13 1.03 -17.99
N ILE A 248 1.19 -0.13 -17.34
CA ILE A 248 2.22 -0.41 -16.33
C ILE A 248 3.55 -0.67 -17.04
N ARG A 249 4.58 0.09 -16.65
CA ARG A 249 5.99 -0.08 -17.01
C ARG A 249 6.71 -0.77 -15.86
N LEU A 250 7.68 -1.66 -16.14
CA LEU A 250 8.36 -2.47 -15.15
C LEU A 250 9.84 -2.14 -15.05
N GLY A 251 10.38 -2.19 -13.85
CA GLY A 251 11.79 -2.08 -13.59
C GLY A 251 12.45 -0.85 -14.24
N ASP A 252 13.45 -1.08 -15.08
CA ASP A 252 14.24 -0.02 -15.69
C ASP A 252 13.50 0.75 -16.81
N GLU A 253 12.36 0.20 -17.29
CA GLU A 253 11.49 0.89 -18.26
C GLU A 253 10.66 2.03 -17.63
N CYS A 254 10.60 2.12 -16.29
CA CYS A 254 9.78 3.10 -15.58
C CYS A 254 10.20 4.55 -15.81
N GLY A 255 11.47 4.80 -16.17
CA GLY A 255 12.02 6.14 -16.21
C GLY A 255 12.08 6.78 -14.81
N GLN A 256 12.46 8.05 -14.74
CA GLN A 256 12.51 8.77 -13.47
C GLN A 256 11.09 9.21 -13.06
N PRO A 257 10.56 8.75 -11.92
CA PRO A 257 9.25 9.16 -11.44
C PRO A 257 9.27 10.62 -10.99
N TYR A 258 8.17 11.31 -11.15
CA TYR A 258 8.03 12.69 -10.72
C TYR A 258 6.78 12.88 -9.85
N LEU A 259 6.97 13.30 -8.60
CA LEU A 259 5.88 13.63 -7.68
C LEU A 259 5.49 15.10 -7.87
N GLN A 260 4.20 15.38 -8.14
CA GLN A 260 3.72 16.72 -8.52
C GLN A 260 3.43 17.66 -7.35
N TYR A 261 3.34 17.15 -6.13
CA TYR A 261 3.15 17.95 -4.90
C TYR A 261 4.48 18.46 -4.35
N GLY A 262 4.43 19.41 -3.38
CA GLY A 262 5.62 19.99 -2.74
C GLY A 262 6.37 21.01 -3.61
N ARG A 263 5.70 21.66 -4.57
CA ARG A 263 6.23 22.87 -5.20
C ARG A 263 5.86 24.06 -4.32
N ALA A 264 6.80 24.51 -3.49
CA ALA A 264 6.75 25.85 -2.91
C ALA A 264 7.32 26.86 -3.90
#